data_c7789e2949ea5f1d37f030843560492d
#
_entry.id   c7789e2949ea5f1d37f030843560492d
#
_cell.length_a   1.000
_cell.length_b   1.000
_cell.length_c   1.000
_cell.angle_alpha   90.00
_cell.angle_beta   90.00
_cell.angle_gamma   90.00
#
_symmetry.space_group_name_H-M   'P 1'
#
loop_
_entity.id
_entity.type
_entity.pdbx_description
1 polymer ?
#
loop_
_entity_poly.entity_id
_entity_poly.type
_entity_poly.pdbx_seq_one_letter_code
_entity_poly.pdbx_strand_id
1 'polypeptide(L)' 'MKRPVWLVEDVKPQRDYTLLITFADGSRRLYDARPLLEKELYAMLKNPAFFLRARAEYGTVVWSDDVDIAPEHLYECSR' A
#
# COMPACT_ATOMS: atom_id res chain seq x y z
N MET A 1 -21.78 4.94 -12.34
CA MET A 1 -21.52 4.30 -11.04
C MET A 1 -20.26 4.89 -10.42
N LYS A 2 -20.34 5.33 -9.19
CA LYS A 2 -19.19 5.95 -8.53
C LYS A 2 -18.24 4.87 -7.99
N ARG A 3 -16.95 5.05 -8.26
CA ARG A 3 -15.93 4.19 -7.67
C ARG A 3 -15.75 4.58 -6.19
N PRO A 4 -15.50 3.60 -5.30
CA PRO A 4 -15.16 3.94 -3.92
C PRO A 4 -13.91 4.82 -3.86
N VAL A 5 -13.95 5.86 -3.01
CA VAL A 5 -12.85 6.83 -2.91
C VAL A 5 -11.55 6.18 -2.38
N TRP A 6 -11.67 5.09 -1.64
CA TRP A 6 -10.54 4.40 -1.03
C TRP A 6 -9.83 3.43 -1.99
N LEU A 7 -10.29 3.27 -3.22
CA LEU A 7 -9.58 2.44 -4.20
C LEU A 7 -8.24 3.07 -4.54
N VAL A 8 -7.20 2.24 -4.62
CA VAL A 8 -5.85 2.67 -4.95
C VAL A 8 -5.69 2.72 -6.47
N GLU A 9 -5.24 3.86 -7.01
CA GLU A 9 -4.96 4.00 -8.44
C GLU A 9 -3.48 3.87 -8.74
N ASP A 10 -2.60 4.30 -7.82
CA ASP A 10 -1.17 4.23 -8.00
C ASP A 10 -0.48 4.13 -6.65
N VAL A 11 0.71 3.56 -6.63
CA VAL A 11 1.53 3.49 -5.44
C VAL A 11 2.99 3.60 -5.81
N LYS A 12 3.74 4.37 -5.01
CA LYS A 12 5.20 4.49 -5.14
C LYS A 12 5.83 4.10 -3.82
N PRO A 13 6.41 2.90 -3.73
CA PRO A 13 7.11 2.49 -2.52
C PRO A 13 8.42 3.26 -2.38
N GLN A 14 8.77 3.58 -1.14
CA GLN A 14 9.97 4.36 -0.83
C GLN A 14 10.89 3.54 0.09
N ARG A 15 12.17 3.90 0.10
CA ARG A 15 13.20 3.14 0.83
C ARG A 15 13.04 3.18 2.34
N ASP A 16 12.31 4.15 2.87
CA ASP A 16 12.05 4.28 4.31
C ASP A 16 10.83 3.49 4.77
N TYR A 17 10.35 2.54 3.94
CA TYR A 17 9.17 1.72 4.21
C TYR A 17 7.88 2.53 4.28
N THR A 18 7.79 3.59 3.48
CA THR A 18 6.55 4.31 3.27
C THR A 18 6.04 4.07 1.86
N LEU A 19 4.73 4.26 1.69
CA LEU A 19 4.08 4.15 0.38
C LEU A 19 3.40 5.47 0.07
N LEU A 20 3.77 6.08 -1.05
CA LEU A 20 3.03 7.23 -1.56
C LEU A 20 1.90 6.71 -2.43
N ILE A 21 0.67 6.89 -1.98
CA ILE A 21 -0.51 6.26 -2.58
C ILE A 21 -1.40 7.34 -3.18
N THR A 22 -1.83 7.11 -4.43
CA THR A 22 -2.85 7.93 -5.08
C THR A 22 -4.17 7.15 -5.06
N PHE A 23 -5.19 7.75 -4.47
CA PHE A 23 -6.51 7.13 -4.37
C PHE A 23 -7.44 7.61 -5.48
N ALA A 24 -8.57 6.91 -5.62
CA ALA A 24 -9.53 7.18 -6.71
C ALA A 24 -10.13 8.57 -6.64
N ASP A 25 -10.16 9.21 -5.48
CA ASP A 25 -10.64 10.58 -5.33
C ASP A 25 -9.60 11.63 -5.75
N GLY A 26 -8.45 11.20 -6.24
CA GLY A 26 -7.35 12.07 -6.64
C GLY A 26 -6.42 12.46 -5.50
N SER A 27 -6.72 12.08 -4.28
CA SER A 27 -5.86 12.42 -3.15
C SER A 27 -4.59 11.58 -3.16
N ARG A 28 -3.50 12.19 -2.71
CA ARG A 28 -2.22 11.51 -2.51
C ARG A 28 -1.94 11.49 -1.02
N ARG A 29 -1.66 10.31 -0.50
CA ARG A 29 -1.43 10.13 0.92
C ARG A 29 -0.20 9.28 1.14
N LEU A 30 0.47 9.51 2.26
CA LEU A 30 1.65 8.76 2.66
C LEU A 30 1.26 7.74 3.72
N TYR A 31 1.53 6.49 3.45
CA TYR A 31 1.27 5.40 4.38
C TYR A 31 2.59 4.89 4.96
N ASP A 32 2.70 4.89 6.28
CA ASP A 32 3.88 4.34 6.97
C ASP A 32 3.66 2.85 7.16
N ALA A 33 4.41 2.04 6.43
CA ALA A 33 4.29 0.60 6.49
C ALA A 33 5.13 -0.05 7.60
N ARG A 34 5.92 0.73 8.34
CA ARG A 34 6.78 0.16 9.38
C ARG A 34 6.02 -0.67 10.41
N PRO A 35 4.83 -0.27 10.88
CA PRO A 35 4.08 -1.14 11.80
C PRO A 35 3.71 -2.50 11.22
N LEU A 36 3.54 -2.60 9.89
CA LEU A 36 3.25 -3.88 9.24
C LEU A 36 4.42 -4.86 9.36
N LEU A 37 5.64 -4.34 9.39
CA LEU A 37 6.85 -5.17 9.38
C LEU A 37 6.97 -6.01 10.65
N GLU A 38 6.27 -5.63 11.71
CA GLU A 38 6.27 -6.35 12.97
C GLU A 38 5.31 -7.55 12.95
N LYS A 39 4.44 -7.63 11.95
CA LYS A 39 3.48 -8.73 11.81
C LYS A 39 4.10 -9.84 10.99
N GLU A 40 3.94 -11.09 11.46
CA GLU A 40 4.47 -12.25 10.75
C GLU A 40 4.02 -12.32 9.29
N LEU A 41 2.76 -12.00 9.04
CA LEU A 41 2.19 -12.04 7.70
C LEU A 41 2.95 -11.14 6.72
N TYR A 42 3.54 -10.06 7.21
CA TYR A 42 4.25 -9.08 6.38
C TYR A 42 5.76 -9.06 6.62
N ALA A 43 6.30 -10.08 7.27
CA ALA A 43 7.72 -10.11 7.61
C ALA A 43 8.64 -10.03 6.39
N MET A 44 8.20 -10.56 5.23
CA MET A 44 8.99 -10.50 4.01
C MET A 44 9.21 -9.08 3.50
N LEU A 45 8.38 -8.13 3.93
CA LEU A 45 8.52 -6.73 3.53
C LEU A 45 9.72 -6.05 4.17
N LYS A 46 10.34 -6.67 5.19
CA LYS A 46 11.58 -6.17 5.78
C LYS A 46 12.73 -6.16 4.78
N ASN A 47 12.66 -7.02 3.75
CA ASN A 47 13.61 -6.99 2.65
C ASN A 47 13.30 -5.78 1.76
N PRO A 48 14.18 -4.77 1.69
CA PRO A 48 13.88 -3.57 0.90
C PRO A 48 13.59 -3.85 -0.57
N ALA A 49 14.29 -4.82 -1.17
CA ALA A 49 14.06 -5.17 -2.56
C ALA A 49 12.64 -5.71 -2.77
N PHE A 50 12.13 -6.49 -1.83
CA PHE A 50 10.77 -6.99 -1.90
C PHE A 50 9.76 -5.87 -1.67
N PHE A 51 10.01 -5.01 -0.67
CA PHE A 51 9.12 -3.90 -0.37
C PHE A 51 8.93 -2.98 -1.58
N LEU A 52 10.01 -2.73 -2.33
CA LEU A 52 9.97 -1.85 -3.49
C LEU A 52 9.21 -2.44 -4.68
N ARG A 53 8.77 -3.70 -4.59
CA ARG A 53 7.94 -4.33 -5.62
C ARG A 53 6.46 -3.97 -5.51
N ALA A 54 6.08 -3.15 -4.53
CA ALA A 54 4.69 -2.75 -4.35
C ALA A 54 4.13 -2.13 -5.63
N ARG A 55 2.92 -2.54 -5.99
CA ARG A 55 2.23 -2.03 -7.17
C ARG A 55 0.74 -1.92 -6.88
N ALA A 56 0.05 -1.10 -7.66
CA ALA A 56 -1.39 -0.94 -7.55
C ALA A 56 -2.07 -1.93 -8.49
N GLU A 57 -2.79 -2.88 -7.93
CA GLU A 57 -3.59 -3.85 -8.68
C GLU A 57 -4.88 -4.12 -7.93
N TYR A 58 -5.95 -4.38 -8.66
CA TYR A 58 -7.26 -4.71 -8.08
C TYR A 58 -7.77 -3.67 -7.09
N GLY A 59 -7.36 -2.40 -7.27
CA GLY A 59 -7.79 -1.31 -6.40
C GLY A 59 -7.09 -1.28 -5.04
N THR A 60 -5.99 -2.01 -4.87
CA THR A 60 -5.22 -2.01 -3.62
C THR A 60 -3.73 -2.09 -3.92
N VAL A 61 -2.93 -2.17 -2.87
CA VAL A 61 -1.48 -2.35 -2.99
C VAL A 61 -1.15 -3.84 -2.87
N VAL A 62 -0.38 -4.34 -3.83
CA VAL A 62 -0.02 -5.76 -3.93
C VAL A 62 1.50 -5.86 -4.07
N TRP A 63 2.14 -6.77 -3.32
CA TRP A 63 3.57 -7.07 -3.46
C TRP A 63 3.79 -8.37 -4.23
N SER A 64 2.89 -9.33 -4.06
CA SER A 64 2.90 -10.59 -4.81
C SER A 64 1.48 -11.14 -4.78
N ASP A 65 1.27 -12.27 -5.47
CA ASP A 65 -0.06 -12.90 -5.51
C ASP A 65 -0.58 -13.28 -4.13
N ASP A 66 0.33 -13.51 -3.17
CA ASP A 66 -0.01 -13.93 -1.81
C ASP A 66 0.07 -12.79 -0.79
N VAL A 67 0.55 -11.62 -1.17
CA VAL A 67 0.78 -10.52 -0.22
C VAL A 67 0.10 -9.26 -0.73
N ASP A 68 -1.02 -8.94 -0.12
CA ASP A 68 -1.78 -7.73 -0.40
C ASP A 68 -2.25 -7.10 0.91
N ILE A 69 -2.89 -5.94 0.81
CA ILE A 69 -3.40 -5.21 1.98
C ILE A 69 -4.74 -4.58 1.60
N ALA A 70 -5.66 -4.54 2.55
CA ALA A 70 -6.99 -3.98 2.29
C ALA A 70 -6.91 -2.47 2.00
N PRO A 71 -7.52 -2.00 0.89
CA PRO A 71 -7.42 -0.58 0.54
C PRO A 71 -8.10 0.33 1.56
N GLU A 72 -9.15 -0.12 2.22
CA GLU A 72 -9.80 0.65 3.28
C GLU A 72 -8.82 0.96 4.41
N HIS A 73 -8.00 -0.01 4.79
CA HIS A 73 -6.98 0.18 5.81
C HIS A 73 -5.97 1.25 5.39
N LEU A 74 -5.53 1.18 4.13
CA LEU A 74 -4.58 2.16 3.61
C LEU A 74 -5.17 3.57 3.63
N TYR A 75 -6.44 3.69 3.23
CA TYR A 75 -7.10 4.99 3.20
C TYR A 75 -7.25 5.58 4.60
N GLU A 76 -7.65 4.76 5.57
CA GLU A 76 -7.88 5.20 6.94
C GLU A 76 -6.58 5.54 7.68
N CYS A 77 -5.50 4.83 7.39
CA CYS A 77 -4.24 4.93 8.13
C CYS A 77 -3.19 5.80 7.44
N SER A 78 -3.43 6.26 6.22
CA SER A 78 -2.48 7.12 5.51
C SER A 78 -2.73 8.60 5.83
N ARG A 79 -1.74 9.42 5.56
CA ARG A 79 -1.79 10.85 5.87
C ARG A 79 -1.70 11.72 4.63
#